data_49bdefba70dbd898bb20fe8ec1cf3471
#
_entry.id   49bdefba70dbd898bb20fe8ec1cf3471
#
_cell.length_a   1.000
_cell.length_b   1.000
_cell.length_c   1.000
_cell.angle_alpha   90.00
_cell.angle_beta   90.00
_cell.angle_gamma   90.00
#
_symmetry.space_group_name_H-M   'P 1'
#
loop_
_entity.id
_entity.type
_entity.pdbx_description
1 polymer ?
#
loop_
_entity_poly.entity_id
_entity_poly.type
_entity_poly.pdbx_seq_one_letter_code
_entity_poly.pdbx_strand_id
1 'polypeptide(L)'
;MSTVAHPSSEPRAAATRVVAALATETGLARIALGIGALHVVDDNFLQPEPGVPARDHFWGGLVQVALLVGLAWAYPQLRAGLRGTLAIYVGIFMIVMGAGEAGYYTREDGPSGDDYTGLLMIPAGALLAGIGVVTLWRSRKGGSVVRRYARRVALALAFLVTLPFVVFPFAEAYVVTHSGRAYVPTPQLGAPHENVSFTTSDGLRLHGWFVPSKNGATVISFPGRKGPQKPARLLVGEGYGVLLFDRRGEGESDGDPNALGWRGARDLEAAIAYLRSRPDVNPDRIGGVGLSVGGEMMLQAAAETDDFKAVVSEGAGIRSLREAIHMDGIEKVAPSWLFGLVTAGTTVFASDLPPPSLIDLSSEITEPVLFIHATPGQGGETLTEKYYEAATGQKEYWPAPGGHTGAFDAAPREYERRIVGFFDRNLLGS
;
A
#
# COMPACT_ATOMS: atom_id res chain seq x y z
N MET A 1 70.17 29.21 -5.60
CA MET A 1 69.67 28.30 -4.57
C MET A 1 68.11 28.38 -4.60
N SER A 2 67.52 27.39 -5.22
CA SER A 2 66.07 27.30 -5.36
C SER A 2 65.55 26.37 -4.26
N THR A 3 64.79 26.92 -3.33
CA THR A 3 64.11 26.15 -2.26
C THR A 3 62.90 25.41 -2.83
N VAL A 4 63.05 24.10 -2.97
CA VAL A 4 61.91 23.21 -3.29
C VAL A 4 60.99 23.16 -2.07
N ALA A 5 59.80 23.75 -2.18
CA ALA A 5 58.77 23.62 -1.17
C ALA A 5 58.24 22.17 -1.14
N HIS A 6 58.46 21.48 -0.03
CA HIS A 6 57.84 20.16 0.21
C HIS A 6 56.32 20.34 0.27
N PRO A 7 55.51 19.50 -0.44
CA PRO A 7 54.06 19.55 -0.31
C PRO A 7 53.62 19.20 1.11
N SER A 8 52.77 20.03 1.67
CA SER A 8 52.29 19.94 3.04
C SER A 8 51.72 18.57 3.42
N SER A 9 52.17 18.01 4.55
CA SER A 9 51.73 16.77 5.17
C SER A 9 50.31 16.83 5.77
N GLU A 10 49.70 18.02 5.82
CA GLU A 10 48.37 18.28 6.40
C GLU A 10 47.20 17.53 5.76
N PRO A 11 47.08 17.41 4.42
CA PRO A 11 45.94 16.71 3.81
C PRO A 11 45.90 15.23 4.13
N ARG A 12 47.05 14.57 4.21
CA ARG A 12 47.16 13.15 4.57
C ARG A 12 46.82 12.91 6.04
N ALA A 13 47.19 13.77 6.94
CA ALA A 13 46.87 13.67 8.36
C ALA A 13 45.37 13.93 8.61
N ALA A 14 44.76 14.84 7.88
CA ALA A 14 43.32 15.08 7.94
C ALA A 14 42.52 13.88 7.42
N ALA A 15 42.89 13.33 6.27
CA ALA A 15 42.25 12.13 5.70
C ALA A 15 42.34 10.93 6.66
N THR A 16 43.51 10.71 7.26
CA THR A 16 43.71 9.62 8.25
C THR A 16 42.80 9.79 9.47
N ARG A 17 42.63 11.02 9.98
CA ARG A 17 41.72 11.29 11.10
C ARG A 17 40.26 11.05 10.73
N VAL A 18 39.83 11.44 9.54
CA VAL A 18 38.46 11.18 9.04
C VAL A 18 38.20 9.69 8.93
N VAL A 19 39.10 8.94 8.30
CA VAL A 19 38.98 7.46 8.18
C VAL A 19 38.93 6.80 9.56
N ALA A 20 39.76 7.23 10.51
CA ALA A 20 39.75 6.70 11.87
C ALA A 20 38.44 7.03 12.60
N ALA A 21 37.88 8.21 12.42
CA ALA A 21 36.59 8.59 12.99
C ALA A 21 35.42 7.79 12.37
N LEU A 22 35.42 7.57 11.07
CA LEU A 22 34.43 6.76 10.36
C LEU A 22 34.49 5.28 10.74
N ALA A 23 35.67 4.75 11.08
CA ALA A 23 35.88 3.38 11.52
C ALA A 23 35.41 3.10 12.98
N THR A 24 34.94 4.11 13.71
CA THR A 24 34.34 3.93 15.04
C THR A 24 32.91 3.35 14.94
N GLU A 25 32.43 2.76 16.05
CA GLU A 25 31.02 2.33 16.16
C GLU A 25 30.03 3.42 15.74
N THR A 26 30.22 4.64 16.26
CA THR A 26 29.38 5.79 15.93
C THR A 26 29.51 6.21 14.46
N GLY A 27 30.72 6.20 13.91
CA GLY A 27 30.98 6.53 12.52
C GLY A 27 30.28 5.57 11.57
N LEU A 28 30.44 4.27 11.80
CA LEU A 28 29.80 3.23 10.99
C LEU A 28 28.26 3.26 11.10
N ALA A 29 27.73 3.48 12.32
CA ALA A 29 26.29 3.64 12.49
C ALA A 29 25.74 4.87 11.74
N ARG A 30 26.45 5.99 11.77
CA ARG A 30 26.09 7.19 10.99
C ARG A 30 26.16 6.99 9.49
N ILE A 31 27.14 6.23 8.99
CA ILE A 31 27.22 5.86 7.58
C ILE A 31 25.97 5.06 7.17
N ALA A 32 25.63 4.03 7.95
CA ALA A 32 24.46 3.20 7.66
C ALA A 32 23.15 4.02 7.67
N LEU A 33 22.95 4.86 8.68
CA LEU A 33 21.78 5.75 8.76
C LEU A 33 21.79 6.81 7.64
N GLY A 34 22.97 7.28 7.23
CA GLY A 34 23.14 8.20 6.11
C GLY A 34 22.76 7.58 4.76
N ILE A 35 23.06 6.29 4.56
CA ILE A 35 22.61 5.54 3.38
C ILE A 35 21.08 5.45 3.37
N GLY A 36 20.45 5.16 4.52
CA GLY A 36 19.00 5.19 4.63
C GLY A 36 18.39 6.55 4.32
N ALA A 37 18.99 7.63 4.84
CA ALA A 37 18.50 8.97 4.56
C ALA A 37 18.68 9.35 3.07
N LEU A 38 19.76 8.88 2.43
CA LEU A 38 20.00 9.10 1.01
C LEU A 38 18.94 8.40 0.15
N HIS A 39 18.61 7.15 0.47
CA HIS A 39 17.54 6.42 -0.20
C HIS A 39 16.19 7.13 -0.07
N VAL A 40 15.81 7.57 1.14
CA VAL A 40 14.57 8.31 1.34
C VAL A 40 14.53 9.63 0.53
N VAL A 41 15.67 10.31 0.38
CA VAL A 41 15.77 11.53 -0.46
C VAL A 41 15.61 11.18 -1.94
N ASP A 42 16.21 10.09 -2.37
CA ASP A 42 16.13 9.63 -3.76
C ASP A 42 14.68 9.28 -4.14
N ASP A 43 14.10 8.37 -3.39
CA ASP A 43 12.75 7.85 -3.56
C ASP A 43 11.66 8.95 -3.50
N ASN A 44 11.71 9.83 -2.51
CA ASN A 44 10.64 10.81 -2.31
C ASN A 44 10.82 12.12 -3.09
N PHE A 45 12.05 12.51 -3.46
CA PHE A 45 12.30 13.85 -3.98
C PHE A 45 13.03 13.91 -5.31
N LEU A 46 13.90 12.93 -5.62
CA LEU A 46 14.71 12.96 -6.83
C LEU A 46 14.07 12.11 -7.95
N GLN A 47 13.49 10.99 -7.60
CA GLN A 47 12.91 10.04 -8.54
C GLN A 47 11.51 9.57 -8.08
N PRO A 48 10.55 10.49 -7.83
CA PRO A 48 9.20 10.10 -7.49
C PRO A 48 8.54 9.37 -8.67
N GLU A 49 7.52 8.58 -8.36
CA GLU A 49 6.74 7.86 -9.34
C GLU A 49 6.15 8.77 -10.45
N PRO A 50 5.96 8.27 -11.69
CA PRO A 50 5.43 9.06 -12.79
C PRO A 50 4.11 9.75 -12.47
N GLY A 51 4.00 11.03 -12.82
CA GLY A 51 2.83 11.86 -12.55
C GLY A 51 2.76 12.44 -11.13
N VAL A 52 3.65 12.04 -10.21
CA VAL A 52 3.68 12.52 -8.83
C VAL A 52 4.82 13.52 -8.63
N PRO A 53 4.53 14.78 -8.34
CA PRO A 53 5.60 15.76 -8.06
C PRO A 53 6.15 15.58 -6.63
N ALA A 54 7.43 15.87 -6.45
CA ALA A 54 8.12 15.78 -5.16
C ALA A 54 7.43 16.52 -3.99
N ARG A 55 6.62 17.54 -4.28
CA ARG A 55 5.83 18.25 -3.25
C ARG A 55 4.80 17.34 -2.55
N ASP A 56 4.31 16.32 -3.23
CA ASP A 56 3.27 15.42 -2.69
C ASP A 56 3.89 14.44 -1.67
N HIS A 57 5.21 14.21 -1.75
CA HIS A 57 6.00 13.41 -0.80
C HIS A 57 6.66 14.25 0.29
N PHE A 58 6.49 15.59 0.26
CA PHE A 58 7.27 16.52 1.09
C PHE A 58 7.24 16.17 2.59
N TRP A 59 6.05 15.96 3.15
CA TRP A 59 5.92 15.68 4.58
C TRP A 59 6.37 14.27 4.94
N GLY A 60 6.04 13.27 4.14
CA GLY A 60 6.45 11.88 4.38
C GLY A 60 7.96 11.73 4.33
N GLY A 61 8.59 12.17 3.25
CA GLY A 61 10.04 12.13 3.09
C GLY A 61 10.77 12.96 4.16
N LEU A 62 10.28 14.18 4.47
CA LEU A 62 10.88 15.03 5.49
C LEU A 62 10.86 14.37 6.87
N VAL A 63 9.76 13.75 7.28
CA VAL A 63 9.65 13.04 8.56
C VAL A 63 10.64 11.88 8.62
N GLN A 64 10.74 11.08 7.58
CA GLN A 64 11.66 9.95 7.52
C GLN A 64 13.13 10.40 7.60
N VAL A 65 13.51 11.39 6.81
CA VAL A 65 14.88 11.97 6.85
C VAL A 65 15.17 12.57 8.22
N ALA A 66 14.23 13.32 8.80
CA ALA A 66 14.40 13.92 10.11
C ALA A 66 14.60 12.86 11.22
N LEU A 67 13.87 11.75 11.16
CA LEU A 67 14.04 10.63 12.11
C LEU A 67 15.40 9.97 11.97
N LEU A 68 15.88 9.70 10.76
CA LEU A 68 17.19 9.09 10.51
C LEU A 68 18.34 10.02 10.91
N VAL A 69 18.28 11.29 10.55
CA VAL A 69 19.27 12.30 10.91
C VAL A 69 19.25 12.54 12.44
N GLY A 70 18.05 12.64 13.03
CA GLY A 70 17.89 12.78 14.49
C GLY A 70 18.48 11.59 15.24
N LEU A 71 18.26 10.37 14.76
CA LEU A 71 18.86 9.18 15.34
C LEU A 71 20.39 9.18 15.16
N ALA A 72 20.91 9.53 13.98
CA ALA A 72 22.36 9.63 13.74
C ALA A 72 23.05 10.66 14.66
N TRP A 73 22.35 11.77 14.96
CA TRP A 73 22.82 12.78 15.91
C TRP A 73 22.76 12.28 17.35
N ALA A 74 21.62 11.69 17.76
CA ALA A 74 21.40 11.22 19.12
C ALA A 74 22.19 9.93 19.45
N TYR A 75 22.58 9.14 18.47
CA TYR A 75 23.18 7.81 18.62
C TYR A 75 24.31 7.75 19.65
N PRO A 76 25.34 8.61 19.62
CA PRO A 76 26.43 8.57 20.62
C PRO A 76 25.98 9.00 22.02
N GLN A 77 24.87 9.71 22.15
CA GLN A 77 24.34 10.23 23.42
C GLN A 77 23.49 9.18 24.15
N LEU A 78 23.01 8.16 23.44
CA LEU A 78 22.17 7.12 23.99
C LEU A 78 22.97 6.14 24.84
N ARG A 79 22.32 5.61 25.88
CA ARG A 79 22.90 4.51 26.69
C ARG A 79 23.09 3.28 25.80
N ALA A 80 24.17 2.52 26.00
CA ALA A 80 24.54 1.37 25.17
C ALA A 80 23.38 0.36 24.93
N GLY A 81 22.53 0.14 25.94
CA GLY A 81 21.36 -0.73 25.81
C GLY A 81 20.34 -0.20 24.78
N LEU A 82 19.94 1.07 24.90
CA LEU A 82 19.00 1.70 23.98
C LEU A 82 19.60 1.87 22.58
N ARG A 83 20.84 2.32 22.52
CA ARG A 83 21.60 2.49 21.27
C ARG A 83 21.70 1.19 20.48
N GLY A 84 22.08 0.09 21.13
CA GLY A 84 22.18 -1.21 20.49
C GLY A 84 20.82 -1.76 20.08
N THR A 85 19.77 -1.56 20.88
CA THR A 85 18.41 -1.99 20.53
C THR A 85 17.89 -1.22 19.31
N LEU A 86 17.96 0.10 19.32
CA LEU A 86 17.53 0.93 18.17
C LEU A 86 18.30 0.58 16.89
N ALA A 87 19.62 0.35 16.99
CA ALA A 87 20.42 -0.06 15.85
C ALA A 87 19.96 -1.41 15.24
N ILE A 88 19.55 -2.35 16.09
CA ILE A 88 19.02 -3.64 15.60
C ILE A 88 17.66 -3.43 14.94
N TYR A 89 16.71 -2.73 15.56
CA TYR A 89 15.38 -2.53 15.01
C TYR A 89 15.43 -1.76 13.68
N VAL A 90 16.14 -0.64 13.65
CA VAL A 90 16.28 0.15 12.41
C VAL A 90 17.05 -0.63 11.35
N GLY A 91 18.10 -1.37 11.73
CA GLY A 91 18.86 -2.20 10.80
C GLY A 91 18.01 -3.31 10.17
N ILE A 92 17.16 -3.99 10.95
CA ILE A 92 16.23 -5.01 10.44
C ILE A 92 15.19 -4.35 9.53
N PHE A 93 14.66 -3.21 9.92
CA PHE A 93 13.72 -2.45 9.09
C PHE A 93 14.33 -2.10 7.73
N MET A 94 15.54 -1.56 7.71
CA MET A 94 16.27 -1.26 6.47
C MET A 94 16.49 -2.50 5.59
N ILE A 95 16.80 -3.67 6.20
CA ILE A 95 16.92 -4.93 5.45
C ILE A 95 15.59 -5.33 4.80
N VAL A 96 14.49 -5.21 5.53
CA VAL A 96 13.15 -5.57 5.01
C VAL A 96 12.75 -4.65 3.86
N MET A 97 13.00 -3.34 3.99
CA MET A 97 12.76 -2.37 2.93
C MET A 97 13.59 -2.70 1.69
N GLY A 98 14.90 -2.82 1.83
CA GLY A 98 15.78 -3.16 0.70
C GLY A 98 15.48 -4.55 0.10
N ALA A 99 14.94 -5.49 0.87
CA ALA A 99 14.46 -6.77 0.34
C ALA A 99 13.16 -6.60 -0.48
N GLY A 100 12.29 -5.67 -0.10
CA GLY A 100 11.12 -5.26 -0.88
C GLY A 100 11.52 -4.72 -2.24
N GLU A 101 12.46 -3.76 -2.27
CA GLU A 101 13.04 -3.19 -3.49
C GLU A 101 13.70 -4.26 -4.38
N ALA A 102 14.53 -5.12 -3.78
CA ALA A 102 15.15 -6.22 -4.52
C ALA A 102 14.12 -7.20 -5.10
N GLY A 103 13.02 -7.45 -4.39
CA GLY A 103 11.93 -8.31 -4.83
C GLY A 103 11.17 -7.68 -6.01
N TYR A 104 10.96 -6.39 -5.98
CA TYR A 104 10.38 -5.62 -7.07
C TYR A 104 11.27 -5.65 -8.32
N TYR A 105 12.52 -5.27 -8.15
CA TYR A 105 13.56 -5.27 -9.17
C TYR A 105 13.68 -6.59 -9.95
N THR A 106 13.50 -7.73 -9.27
CA THR A 106 13.64 -9.05 -9.89
C THR A 106 12.39 -9.58 -10.55
N ARG A 107 11.22 -8.98 -10.28
CA ARG A 107 9.92 -9.52 -10.72
C ARG A 107 9.25 -8.74 -11.83
N GLU A 108 9.48 -7.43 -11.90
CA GLU A 108 8.73 -6.56 -12.81
C GLU A 108 9.60 -6.02 -13.96
N ASP A 109 9.91 -4.77 -14.08
CA ASP A 109 10.39 -4.21 -15.34
C ASP A 109 11.90 -3.90 -15.39
N GLY A 110 12.68 -4.46 -14.49
CA GLY A 110 14.10 -4.14 -14.37
C GLY A 110 14.32 -2.88 -13.53
N PRO A 111 15.58 -2.40 -13.43
CA PRO A 111 15.97 -1.38 -12.47
C PRO A 111 15.44 -0.01 -12.82
N SER A 112 14.69 0.61 -11.92
CA SER A 112 14.53 2.07 -11.88
C SER A 112 15.68 2.71 -11.11
N GLY A 113 15.82 4.04 -11.16
CA GLY A 113 16.93 4.72 -10.51
C GLY A 113 16.87 4.66 -8.97
N ASP A 114 15.70 4.66 -8.38
CA ASP A 114 15.43 4.56 -6.94
C ASP A 114 15.70 3.17 -6.39
N ASP A 115 15.42 2.10 -7.14
CA ASP A 115 15.67 0.70 -6.75
C ASP A 115 17.14 0.45 -6.42
N TYR A 116 18.06 1.13 -7.10
CA TYR A 116 19.49 0.97 -6.81
C TYR A 116 19.89 1.50 -5.43
N THR A 117 19.32 2.60 -5.00
CA THR A 117 19.57 3.16 -3.67
C THR A 117 18.90 2.30 -2.60
N GLY A 118 17.72 1.74 -2.88
CA GLY A 118 17.02 0.77 -2.04
C GLY A 118 17.83 -0.51 -1.80
N LEU A 119 18.51 -1.03 -2.81
CA LEU A 119 19.39 -2.20 -2.67
C LEU A 119 20.53 -1.97 -1.66
N LEU A 120 21.00 -0.74 -1.48
CA LEU A 120 22.01 -0.38 -0.48
C LEU A 120 21.48 -0.49 0.96
N MET A 121 20.17 -0.48 1.15
CA MET A 121 19.55 -0.63 2.47
C MET A 121 19.87 -1.99 3.11
N ILE A 122 20.02 -3.06 2.32
CA ILE A 122 20.33 -4.41 2.83
C ILE A 122 21.70 -4.43 3.54
N PRO A 123 22.82 -4.09 2.89
CA PRO A 123 24.13 -4.10 3.55
C PRO A 123 24.24 -3.03 4.65
N ALA A 124 23.63 -1.85 4.48
CA ALA A 124 23.62 -0.81 5.49
C ALA A 124 22.85 -1.25 6.75
N GLY A 125 21.67 -1.87 6.55
CA GLY A 125 20.87 -2.43 7.63
C GLY A 125 21.58 -3.58 8.36
N ALA A 126 22.23 -4.48 7.61
CA ALA A 126 23.02 -5.57 8.20
C ALA A 126 24.18 -5.05 9.04
N LEU A 127 24.88 -4.01 8.55
CA LEU A 127 25.94 -3.34 9.30
C LEU A 127 25.39 -2.73 10.58
N LEU A 128 24.28 -1.99 10.53
CA LEU A 128 23.69 -1.33 11.67
C LEU A 128 23.18 -2.34 12.72
N ALA A 129 22.49 -3.39 12.29
CA ALA A 129 22.04 -4.47 13.16
C ALA A 129 23.23 -5.19 13.84
N GLY A 130 24.29 -5.49 13.05
CA GLY A 130 25.53 -6.08 13.58
C GLY A 130 26.21 -5.21 14.64
N ILE A 131 26.30 -3.90 14.41
CA ILE A 131 26.79 -2.93 15.39
C ILE A 131 25.94 -2.99 16.66
N GLY A 132 24.61 -3.01 16.54
CA GLY A 132 23.69 -3.10 17.65
C GLY A 132 23.92 -4.36 18.49
N VAL A 133 24.05 -5.53 17.85
CA VAL A 133 24.35 -6.81 18.53
C VAL A 133 25.69 -6.72 19.28
N VAL A 134 26.76 -6.24 18.64
CA VAL A 134 28.08 -6.09 19.26
C VAL A 134 28.04 -5.13 20.44
N THR A 135 27.34 -4.00 20.31
CA THR A 135 27.15 -3.01 21.38
C THR A 135 26.44 -3.61 22.57
N LEU A 136 25.33 -4.32 22.36
CA LEU A 136 24.62 -5.03 23.44
C LEU A 136 25.49 -6.13 24.07
N TRP A 137 26.27 -6.82 23.29
CA TRP A 137 27.18 -7.87 23.79
C TRP A 137 28.28 -7.30 24.66
N ARG A 138 28.95 -6.25 24.23
CA ARG A 138 30.07 -5.59 24.94
C ARG A 138 29.66 -4.81 26.17
N SER A 139 28.46 -4.25 26.18
CA SER A 139 27.97 -3.38 27.29
C SER A 139 27.72 -4.14 28.60
N ARG A 140 27.79 -5.47 28.62
CA ARG A 140 27.38 -6.32 29.73
C ARG A 140 28.59 -6.76 30.54
N LYS A 141 29.15 -5.85 31.33
CA LYS A 141 30.24 -6.13 32.27
C LYS A 141 29.68 -6.30 33.70
N GLY A 142 30.08 -7.38 34.39
CA GLY A 142 29.79 -7.62 35.80
C GLY A 142 28.67 -8.64 36.09
N GLY A 143 28.69 -9.23 37.28
CA GLY A 143 27.72 -10.18 37.80
C GLY A 143 28.09 -11.65 37.63
N SER A 144 27.36 -12.57 38.30
CA SER A 144 27.54 -14.00 38.15
C SER A 144 27.23 -14.48 36.73
N VAL A 145 27.90 -15.56 36.29
CA VAL A 145 27.73 -16.16 34.96
C VAL A 145 26.24 -16.47 34.71
N VAL A 146 25.57 -17.08 35.70
CA VAL A 146 24.16 -17.46 35.60
C VAL A 146 23.26 -16.24 35.36
N ARG A 147 23.43 -15.17 36.14
CA ARG A 147 22.64 -13.93 36.01
C ARG A 147 22.89 -13.27 34.67
N ARG A 148 24.10 -13.36 34.12
CA ARG A 148 24.45 -12.82 32.81
C ARG A 148 23.72 -13.57 31.67
N TYR A 149 23.74 -14.90 31.70
CA TYR A 149 23.05 -15.70 30.69
C TYR A 149 21.54 -15.61 30.82
N ALA A 150 20.97 -15.66 32.04
CA ALA A 150 19.55 -15.47 32.28
C ALA A 150 19.06 -14.13 31.71
N ARG A 151 19.82 -13.05 31.94
CA ARG A 151 19.49 -11.73 31.38
C ARG A 151 19.60 -11.68 29.84
N ARG A 152 20.55 -12.39 29.23
CA ARG A 152 20.69 -12.48 27.78
C ARG A 152 19.51 -13.22 27.19
N VAL A 153 19.11 -14.34 27.77
CA VAL A 153 17.94 -15.10 27.35
C VAL A 153 16.67 -14.25 27.49
N ALA A 154 16.46 -13.60 28.63
CA ALA A 154 15.31 -12.74 28.85
C ALA A 154 15.24 -11.59 27.84
N LEU A 155 16.37 -10.98 27.49
CA LEU A 155 16.43 -9.92 26.49
C LEU A 155 16.23 -10.45 25.07
N ALA A 156 16.74 -11.63 24.75
CA ALA A 156 16.50 -12.29 23.46
C ALA A 156 15.00 -12.64 23.31
N LEU A 157 14.38 -13.18 24.35
CA LEU A 157 12.94 -13.45 24.37
C LEU A 157 12.11 -12.16 24.24
N ALA A 158 12.47 -11.13 25.02
CA ALA A 158 11.80 -9.83 24.89
C ALA A 158 11.95 -9.26 23.47
N PHE A 159 13.12 -9.37 22.86
CA PHE A 159 13.33 -8.96 21.48
C PHE A 159 12.46 -9.76 20.48
N LEU A 160 12.45 -11.09 20.59
CA LEU A 160 11.61 -11.94 19.73
C LEU A 160 10.11 -11.63 19.87
N VAL A 161 9.67 -11.25 21.07
CA VAL A 161 8.27 -10.85 21.30
C VAL A 161 7.99 -9.46 20.76
N THR A 162 8.89 -8.50 20.96
CA THR A 162 8.64 -7.08 20.59
C THR A 162 8.92 -6.80 19.11
N LEU A 163 9.81 -7.55 18.45
CA LEU A 163 10.16 -7.36 17.05
C LEU A 163 8.93 -7.35 16.11
N PRO A 164 8.01 -8.33 16.17
CA PRO A 164 6.81 -8.32 15.32
C PRO A 164 5.89 -7.12 15.61
N PHE A 165 5.91 -6.57 16.81
CA PHE A 165 5.08 -5.41 17.17
C PHE A 165 5.74 -4.05 16.88
N VAL A 166 7.01 -4.02 16.50
CA VAL A 166 7.73 -2.76 16.20
C VAL A 166 8.12 -2.70 14.73
N VAL A 167 8.78 -3.76 14.21
CA VAL A 167 9.27 -3.74 12.83
C VAL A 167 8.18 -4.12 11.83
N PHE A 168 7.40 -5.18 12.12
CA PHE A 168 6.41 -5.71 11.18
C PHE A 168 5.38 -4.67 10.73
N PRO A 169 4.70 -3.89 11.61
CA PRO A 169 3.70 -2.93 11.17
C PRO A 169 4.26 -1.85 10.23
N PHE A 170 5.46 -1.35 10.51
CA PHE A 170 6.10 -0.33 9.67
C PHE A 170 6.65 -0.93 8.37
N ALA A 171 7.16 -2.16 8.41
CA ALA A 171 7.58 -2.87 7.21
C ALA A 171 6.39 -3.19 6.30
N GLU A 172 5.26 -3.60 6.87
CA GLU A 172 4.02 -3.80 6.14
C GLU A 172 3.51 -2.49 5.53
N ALA A 173 3.50 -1.40 6.31
CA ALA A 173 3.13 -0.07 5.83
C ALA A 173 4.00 0.37 4.64
N TYR A 174 5.30 0.10 4.70
CA TYR A 174 6.20 0.38 3.59
C TYR A 174 5.87 -0.48 2.36
N VAL A 175 5.76 -1.79 2.53
CA VAL A 175 5.47 -2.72 1.42
C VAL A 175 4.15 -2.39 0.71
N VAL A 176 3.11 -2.01 1.44
CA VAL A 176 1.80 -1.66 0.84
C VAL A 176 1.82 -0.32 0.09
N THR A 177 2.77 0.57 0.40
CA THR A 177 2.94 1.86 -0.27
C THR A 177 4.02 1.86 -1.35
N HIS A 178 4.88 0.82 -1.38
CA HIS A 178 5.95 0.60 -2.35
C HIS A 178 5.77 -0.77 -3.03
N SER A 179 4.53 -1.22 -3.16
CA SER A 179 4.24 -2.46 -3.88
C SER A 179 4.50 -2.28 -5.36
N GLY A 180 5.08 -3.31 -5.99
CA GLY A 180 5.32 -3.31 -7.43
C GLY A 180 4.03 -3.08 -8.21
N ARG A 181 4.14 -2.35 -9.31
CA ARG A 181 3.03 -2.10 -10.23
C ARG A 181 2.53 -3.43 -10.80
N ALA A 182 1.22 -3.62 -10.81
CA ALA A 182 0.63 -4.77 -11.48
C ALA A 182 0.91 -4.67 -12.99
N TYR A 183 1.37 -5.76 -13.60
CA TYR A 183 1.55 -5.79 -15.06
C TYR A 183 0.21 -5.69 -15.79
N VAL A 184 0.23 -5.13 -16.99
CA VAL A 184 -0.93 -5.08 -17.87
C VAL A 184 -1.09 -6.43 -18.58
N PRO A 185 -2.12 -7.22 -18.28
CA PRO A 185 -2.30 -8.53 -18.87
C PRO A 185 -2.84 -8.42 -20.31
N THR A 186 -2.84 -9.54 -21.01
CA THR A 186 -3.55 -9.64 -22.29
C THR A 186 -5.07 -9.53 -22.06
N PRO A 187 -5.78 -8.66 -22.80
CA PRO A 187 -7.23 -8.49 -22.68
C PRO A 187 -7.99 -9.79 -22.98
N GLN A 188 -8.90 -10.19 -22.08
CA GLN A 188 -9.75 -11.36 -22.22
C GLN A 188 -11.24 -10.99 -22.05
N LEU A 189 -11.65 -9.89 -22.65
CA LEU A 189 -13.01 -9.32 -22.48
C LEU A 189 -14.08 -9.94 -23.37
N GLY A 190 -13.69 -10.79 -24.32
CA GLY A 190 -14.65 -11.45 -25.24
C GLY A 190 -15.19 -10.55 -26.35
N ALA A 191 -14.76 -9.29 -26.43
CA ALA A 191 -15.12 -8.33 -27.45
C ALA A 191 -13.95 -7.38 -27.75
N PRO A 192 -13.94 -6.71 -28.93
CA PRO A 192 -13.01 -5.61 -29.19
C PRO A 192 -13.16 -4.51 -28.15
N HIS A 193 -12.04 -3.91 -27.77
CA HIS A 193 -11.97 -2.83 -26.80
C HIS A 193 -11.16 -1.66 -27.36
N GLU A 194 -11.37 -0.49 -26.79
CA GLU A 194 -10.58 0.71 -27.00
C GLU A 194 -9.57 0.85 -25.86
N ASN A 195 -8.31 1.19 -26.15
CA ASN A 195 -7.39 1.69 -25.16
C ASN A 195 -7.76 3.13 -24.85
N VAL A 196 -8.01 3.42 -23.59
CA VAL A 196 -8.48 4.74 -23.15
C VAL A 196 -7.57 5.31 -22.06
N SER A 197 -7.55 6.63 -21.97
CA SER A 197 -6.91 7.33 -20.85
C SER A 197 -7.73 8.53 -20.43
N PHE A 198 -7.72 8.84 -19.13
CA PHE A 198 -8.43 9.98 -18.57
C PHE A 198 -7.64 10.51 -17.35
N THR A 199 -7.94 11.75 -16.94
CA THR A 199 -7.15 12.43 -15.91
C THR A 199 -7.98 12.64 -14.66
N THR A 200 -7.39 12.34 -13.50
CA THR A 200 -7.99 12.58 -12.19
C THR A 200 -7.99 14.06 -11.82
N SER A 201 -8.77 14.44 -10.82
CA SER A 201 -8.84 15.82 -10.31
C SER A 201 -7.51 16.31 -9.74
N ASP A 202 -6.63 15.42 -9.30
CA ASP A 202 -5.28 15.70 -8.83
C ASP A 202 -4.20 15.56 -9.94
N GLY A 203 -4.61 15.36 -11.21
CA GLY A 203 -3.75 15.49 -12.38
C GLY A 203 -3.06 14.22 -12.86
N LEU A 204 -3.37 13.06 -12.27
CA LEU A 204 -2.83 11.77 -12.70
C LEU A 204 -3.53 11.28 -13.95
N ARG A 205 -2.79 10.69 -14.89
CA ARG A 205 -3.34 10.04 -16.07
C ARG A 205 -3.52 8.55 -15.79
N LEU A 206 -4.76 8.10 -15.88
CA LEU A 206 -5.13 6.69 -15.71
C LEU A 206 -5.36 6.05 -17.08
N HIS A 207 -5.04 4.76 -17.18
CA HIS A 207 -5.13 3.97 -18.40
C HIS A 207 -6.07 2.78 -18.22
N GLY A 208 -6.82 2.45 -19.28
CA GLY A 208 -7.80 1.38 -19.22
C GLY A 208 -8.24 0.86 -20.58
N TRP A 209 -9.18 -0.08 -20.55
CA TRP A 209 -9.87 -0.64 -21.68
C TRP A 209 -11.35 -0.33 -21.59
N PHE A 210 -11.94 0.11 -22.69
CA PHE A 210 -13.36 0.36 -22.79
C PHE A 210 -13.98 -0.51 -23.88
N VAL A 211 -15.07 -1.21 -23.53
CA VAL A 211 -15.93 -1.94 -24.47
C VAL A 211 -17.26 -1.20 -24.57
N PRO A 212 -17.70 -0.74 -25.76
CA PRO A 212 -18.97 -0.05 -25.91
C PRO A 212 -20.18 -0.94 -25.58
N SER A 213 -21.22 -0.33 -25.05
CA SER A 213 -22.46 -1.01 -24.67
C SER A 213 -23.30 -1.41 -25.90
N LYS A 214 -24.01 -2.54 -25.77
CA LYS A 214 -25.06 -2.98 -26.71
C LYS A 214 -26.47 -2.84 -26.13
N ASN A 215 -26.60 -2.86 -24.79
CA ASN A 215 -27.87 -2.77 -24.09
C ASN A 215 -28.17 -1.36 -23.52
N GLY A 216 -27.22 -0.41 -23.67
CA GLY A 216 -27.36 0.98 -23.24
C GLY A 216 -26.91 1.27 -21.81
N ALA A 217 -26.45 0.28 -21.05
CA ALA A 217 -25.84 0.46 -19.74
C ALA A 217 -24.35 0.18 -19.74
N THR A 218 -23.59 0.85 -18.87
CA THR A 218 -22.14 0.71 -18.77
C THR A 218 -21.74 0.45 -17.32
N VAL A 219 -20.81 -0.47 -17.10
CA VAL A 219 -20.32 -0.85 -15.78
C VAL A 219 -18.81 -0.62 -15.67
N ILE A 220 -18.38 0.07 -14.62
CA ILE A 220 -16.96 0.15 -14.25
C ILE A 220 -16.59 -1.12 -13.50
N SER A 221 -15.56 -1.85 -13.98
CA SER A 221 -15.03 -3.06 -13.34
C SER A 221 -13.66 -2.78 -12.76
N PHE A 222 -13.50 -2.94 -11.44
CA PHE A 222 -12.39 -2.39 -10.66
C PHE A 222 -11.85 -3.39 -9.63
N PRO A 223 -10.56 -3.40 -9.23
CA PRO A 223 -9.60 -2.30 -9.27
C PRO A 223 -8.49 -2.46 -10.31
N GLY A 224 -8.58 -2.74 -11.45
CA GLY A 224 -7.49 -2.75 -12.42
C GLY A 224 -7.65 -3.79 -13.52
N ARG A 225 -6.87 -3.65 -14.59
CA ARG A 225 -6.96 -4.54 -15.78
C ARG A 225 -6.57 -5.99 -15.48
N LYS A 226 -5.76 -6.22 -14.44
CA LYS A 226 -5.33 -7.58 -14.04
C LYS A 226 -6.43 -8.36 -13.30
N GLY A 227 -7.18 -7.70 -12.43
CA GLY A 227 -8.08 -8.34 -11.48
C GLY A 227 -9.41 -8.82 -12.05
N PRO A 228 -10.39 -7.94 -12.31
CA PRO A 228 -11.78 -8.31 -12.53
C PRO A 228 -12.11 -8.65 -14.00
N GLN A 229 -11.22 -9.28 -14.76
CA GLN A 229 -11.49 -9.61 -16.17
C GLN A 229 -12.62 -10.63 -16.37
N LYS A 230 -12.81 -11.56 -15.42
CA LYS A 230 -13.90 -12.56 -15.50
C LYS A 230 -15.28 -11.91 -15.34
N PRO A 231 -15.56 -11.09 -14.30
CA PRO A 231 -16.79 -10.30 -14.21
C PRO A 231 -16.96 -9.35 -15.38
N ALA A 232 -15.91 -8.69 -15.83
CA ALA A 232 -15.95 -7.80 -16.99
C ALA A 232 -16.40 -8.54 -18.26
N ARG A 233 -15.82 -9.73 -18.53
CA ARG A 233 -16.19 -10.55 -19.70
C ARG A 233 -17.62 -11.05 -19.62
N LEU A 234 -18.10 -11.41 -18.41
CA LEU A 234 -19.49 -11.78 -18.19
C LEU A 234 -20.42 -10.65 -18.63
N LEU A 235 -20.20 -9.45 -18.10
CA LEU A 235 -21.01 -8.27 -18.41
C LEU A 235 -20.97 -7.90 -19.89
N VAL A 236 -19.81 -7.97 -20.53
CA VAL A 236 -19.68 -7.77 -21.98
C VAL A 236 -20.50 -8.81 -22.77
N GLY A 237 -20.53 -10.07 -22.31
CA GLY A 237 -21.35 -11.13 -22.90
C GLY A 237 -22.84 -10.82 -22.87
N GLU A 238 -23.32 -10.18 -21.81
CA GLU A 238 -24.71 -9.73 -21.59
C GLU A 238 -25.00 -8.36 -22.22
N GLY A 239 -24.05 -7.82 -23.00
CA GLY A 239 -24.25 -6.58 -23.77
C GLY A 239 -23.98 -5.29 -23.03
N TYR A 240 -23.53 -5.34 -21.78
CA TYR A 240 -23.10 -4.14 -21.05
C TYR A 240 -21.83 -3.54 -21.69
N GLY A 241 -21.74 -2.22 -21.69
CA GLY A 241 -20.45 -1.55 -21.85
C GLY A 241 -19.61 -1.78 -20.59
N VAL A 242 -18.30 -1.89 -20.75
CA VAL A 242 -17.40 -2.10 -19.61
C VAL A 242 -16.19 -1.19 -19.70
N LEU A 243 -15.92 -0.46 -18.63
CA LEU A 243 -14.66 0.24 -18.42
C LEU A 243 -13.85 -0.53 -17.36
N LEU A 244 -12.70 -1.04 -17.75
CA LEU A 244 -11.73 -1.72 -16.90
C LEU A 244 -10.43 -0.93 -16.95
N PHE A 245 -10.02 -0.32 -15.84
CA PHE A 245 -8.86 0.57 -15.80
C PHE A 245 -7.95 0.29 -14.60
N ASP A 246 -6.68 0.63 -14.73
CA ASP A 246 -5.71 0.56 -13.64
C ASP A 246 -5.84 1.78 -12.74
N ARG A 247 -5.97 1.55 -11.45
CA ARG A 247 -5.91 2.63 -10.47
C ARG A 247 -4.53 3.29 -10.45
N ARG A 248 -4.43 4.42 -9.77
CA ARG A 248 -3.15 5.10 -9.56
C ARG A 248 -2.05 4.15 -9.08
N GLY A 249 -0.85 4.33 -9.61
CA GLY A 249 0.31 3.52 -9.27
C GLY A 249 0.28 2.08 -9.76
N GLU A 250 -0.66 1.68 -10.63
CA GLU A 250 -0.72 0.34 -11.20
C GLU A 250 -0.67 0.33 -12.73
N GLY A 251 -0.11 -0.71 -13.31
CA GLY A 251 -0.01 -0.88 -14.74
C GLY A 251 0.67 0.31 -15.41
N GLU A 252 -0.03 0.94 -16.37
CA GLU A 252 0.42 2.15 -17.08
C GLU A 252 -0.10 3.46 -16.46
N SER A 253 -0.90 3.39 -15.38
CA SER A 253 -1.46 4.58 -14.74
C SER A 253 -0.41 5.31 -13.90
N ASP A 254 -0.45 6.66 -13.93
CA ASP A 254 0.42 7.50 -13.11
C ASP A 254 0.12 7.35 -11.61
N GLY A 255 1.02 7.81 -10.77
CA GLY A 255 0.86 7.90 -9.32
C GLY A 255 1.62 6.84 -8.55
N ASP A 256 1.56 6.94 -7.22
CA ASP A 256 2.18 6.00 -6.32
C ASP A 256 1.33 4.74 -6.13
N PRO A 257 1.93 3.56 -6.09
CA PRO A 257 1.23 2.36 -5.70
C PRO A 257 0.82 2.42 -4.22
N ASN A 258 -0.44 2.10 -3.95
CA ASN A 258 -0.93 1.93 -2.59
C ASN A 258 -1.90 0.75 -2.53
N ALA A 259 -1.43 -0.38 -1.99
CA ALA A 259 -2.22 -1.61 -1.93
C ALA A 259 -3.50 -1.47 -1.11
N LEU A 260 -3.56 -0.50 -0.17
CA LEU A 260 -4.75 -0.20 0.62
C LEU A 260 -5.77 0.69 -0.12
N GLY A 261 -5.46 1.11 -1.34
CA GLY A 261 -6.40 1.84 -2.18
C GLY A 261 -6.72 3.27 -1.74
N TRP A 262 -5.85 3.91 -0.98
CA TRP A 262 -6.05 5.30 -0.58
C TRP A 262 -6.14 6.22 -1.81
N ARG A 263 -6.99 7.22 -1.76
CA ARG A 263 -7.39 8.13 -2.87
C ARG A 263 -8.09 7.45 -4.07
N GLY A 264 -8.37 6.15 -4.01
CA GLY A 264 -8.96 5.43 -5.13
C GLY A 264 -10.39 5.87 -5.50
N ALA A 265 -11.14 6.51 -4.59
CA ALA A 265 -12.42 7.13 -4.91
C ALA A 265 -12.24 8.22 -5.99
N ARG A 266 -11.16 9.01 -5.96
CA ARG A 266 -10.85 10.01 -7.01
C ARG A 266 -10.59 9.39 -8.38
N ASP A 267 -10.04 8.17 -8.41
CA ASP A 267 -9.84 7.42 -9.65
C ASP A 267 -11.19 7.01 -10.25
N LEU A 268 -12.13 6.58 -9.40
CA LEU A 268 -13.50 6.25 -9.80
C LEU A 268 -14.30 7.48 -10.24
N GLU A 269 -14.18 8.61 -9.53
CA GLU A 269 -14.77 9.89 -9.95
C GLU A 269 -14.29 10.29 -11.36
N ALA A 270 -12.99 10.17 -11.62
CA ALA A 270 -12.42 10.47 -12.93
C ALA A 270 -12.93 9.50 -14.01
N ALA A 271 -13.07 8.21 -13.67
CA ALA A 271 -13.62 7.20 -14.57
C ALA A 271 -15.09 7.47 -14.92
N ILE A 272 -15.90 7.88 -13.92
CA ILE A 272 -17.29 8.29 -14.13
C ILE A 272 -17.36 9.54 -15.00
N ALA A 273 -16.57 10.57 -14.70
CA ALA A 273 -16.51 11.79 -15.49
C ALA A 273 -16.11 11.51 -16.94
N TYR A 274 -15.15 10.60 -17.15
CA TYR A 274 -14.77 10.13 -18.49
C TYR A 274 -15.95 9.45 -19.19
N LEU A 275 -16.64 8.51 -18.56
CA LEU A 275 -17.79 7.84 -19.16
C LEU A 275 -18.91 8.83 -19.52
N ARG A 276 -19.21 9.78 -18.64
CA ARG A 276 -20.21 10.83 -18.87
C ARG A 276 -19.86 11.77 -20.01
N SER A 277 -18.58 11.93 -20.32
CA SER A 277 -18.14 12.74 -21.46
C SER A 277 -18.28 12.05 -22.83
N ARG A 278 -18.55 10.74 -22.83
CA ARG A 278 -18.65 9.95 -24.05
C ARG A 278 -20.06 10.04 -24.66
N PRO A 279 -20.19 10.28 -25.95
CA PRO A 279 -21.51 10.36 -26.61
C PRO A 279 -22.22 9.01 -26.74
N ASP A 280 -21.49 7.90 -26.62
CA ASP A 280 -22.00 6.52 -26.73
C ASP A 280 -22.33 5.89 -25.36
N VAL A 281 -22.25 6.65 -24.26
CA VAL A 281 -22.58 6.24 -22.89
C VAL A 281 -23.80 6.99 -22.38
N ASN A 282 -24.75 6.25 -21.84
CA ASN A 282 -25.89 6.86 -21.14
C ASN A 282 -25.47 7.17 -19.67
N PRO A 283 -25.40 8.44 -19.26
CA PRO A 283 -24.97 8.82 -17.90
C PRO A 283 -25.92 8.35 -16.81
N ASP A 284 -27.19 8.08 -17.12
CA ASP A 284 -28.19 7.59 -16.17
C ASP A 284 -28.18 6.06 -16.01
N ARG A 285 -27.24 5.37 -16.65
CA ARG A 285 -27.11 3.90 -16.65
C ARG A 285 -25.67 3.46 -16.41
N ILE A 286 -24.99 4.14 -15.50
CA ILE A 286 -23.63 3.80 -15.08
C ILE A 286 -23.70 3.02 -13.77
N GLY A 287 -23.14 1.79 -13.78
CA GLY A 287 -22.97 0.97 -12.59
C GLY A 287 -21.49 0.70 -12.29
N GLY A 288 -21.23 0.08 -11.15
CA GLY A 288 -19.89 -0.31 -10.75
C GLY A 288 -19.82 -1.70 -10.12
N VAL A 289 -18.77 -2.46 -10.41
CA VAL A 289 -18.43 -3.70 -9.70
C VAL A 289 -16.99 -3.63 -9.22
N GLY A 290 -16.79 -3.80 -7.91
CA GLY A 290 -15.49 -3.74 -7.26
C GLY A 290 -15.16 -5.04 -6.52
N LEU A 291 -13.91 -5.51 -6.68
CA LEU A 291 -13.39 -6.69 -6.00
C LEU A 291 -12.34 -6.28 -4.96
N SER A 292 -12.40 -6.87 -3.74
CA SER A 292 -11.44 -6.61 -2.67
C SER A 292 -11.33 -5.11 -2.37
N VAL A 293 -10.12 -4.54 -2.38
CA VAL A 293 -9.88 -3.10 -2.26
C VAL A 293 -10.72 -2.27 -3.26
N GLY A 294 -11.02 -2.83 -4.43
CA GLY A 294 -11.93 -2.20 -5.40
C GLY A 294 -13.37 -2.15 -4.90
N GLY A 295 -13.82 -3.14 -4.13
CA GLY A 295 -15.12 -3.11 -3.45
C GLY A 295 -15.19 -2.00 -2.40
N GLU A 296 -14.13 -1.81 -1.64
CA GLU A 296 -14.02 -0.71 -0.66
C GLU A 296 -14.07 0.67 -1.32
N MET A 297 -13.30 0.85 -2.39
CA MET A 297 -13.29 2.10 -3.15
C MET A 297 -14.64 2.37 -3.82
N MET A 298 -15.30 1.32 -4.30
CA MET A 298 -16.61 1.42 -4.94
C MET A 298 -17.68 1.87 -3.95
N LEU A 299 -17.68 1.34 -2.71
CA LEU A 299 -18.55 1.80 -1.63
C LEU A 299 -18.28 3.26 -1.27
N GLN A 300 -17.01 3.66 -1.19
CA GLN A 300 -16.67 5.06 -0.94
C GLN A 300 -17.16 5.98 -2.05
N ALA A 301 -16.89 5.63 -3.31
CA ALA A 301 -17.34 6.45 -4.43
C ALA A 301 -18.87 6.54 -4.51
N ALA A 302 -19.59 5.47 -4.18
CA ALA A 302 -21.04 5.48 -4.12
C ALA A 302 -21.59 6.38 -2.99
N ALA A 303 -20.85 6.51 -1.88
CA ALA A 303 -21.24 7.42 -0.79
C ALA A 303 -20.92 8.90 -1.11
N GLU A 304 -19.89 9.15 -1.92
CA GLU A 304 -19.40 10.51 -2.22
C GLU A 304 -20.03 11.11 -3.51
N THR A 305 -20.74 10.30 -4.34
CA THR A 305 -21.33 10.75 -5.63
C THR A 305 -22.62 10.01 -5.95
N ASP A 306 -23.60 10.72 -6.49
CA ASP A 306 -24.90 10.18 -6.98
C ASP A 306 -24.79 9.66 -8.44
N ASP A 307 -23.59 9.58 -8.99
CA ASP A 307 -23.36 9.26 -10.40
C ASP A 307 -23.44 7.76 -10.71
N PHE A 308 -23.16 6.89 -9.73
CA PHE A 308 -23.49 5.48 -9.83
C PHE A 308 -25.00 5.26 -9.66
N LYS A 309 -25.55 4.36 -10.46
CA LYS A 309 -26.98 3.98 -10.35
C LYS A 309 -27.17 2.59 -9.73
N ALA A 310 -26.10 1.81 -9.64
CA ALA A 310 -26.06 0.52 -8.97
C ALA A 310 -24.61 0.11 -8.72
N VAL A 311 -24.32 -0.43 -7.55
CA VAL A 311 -22.96 -0.82 -7.14
C VAL A 311 -22.94 -2.25 -6.63
N VAL A 312 -21.92 -3.00 -7.02
CA VAL A 312 -21.60 -4.32 -6.48
C VAL A 312 -20.25 -4.24 -5.78
N SER A 313 -20.22 -4.61 -4.51
CA SER A 313 -19.00 -4.71 -3.71
C SER A 313 -18.78 -6.14 -3.28
N GLU A 314 -17.71 -6.78 -3.79
CA GLU A 314 -17.32 -8.14 -3.44
C GLU A 314 -16.04 -8.15 -2.62
N GLY A 315 -16.09 -8.68 -1.41
CA GLY A 315 -14.93 -8.90 -0.57
C GLY A 315 -14.32 -7.63 0.00
N ALA A 316 -15.13 -6.57 0.22
CA ALA A 316 -14.66 -5.37 0.91
C ALA A 316 -14.15 -5.72 2.30
N GLY A 317 -12.92 -5.29 2.60
CA GLY A 317 -12.22 -5.61 3.83
C GLY A 317 -12.22 -4.47 4.85
N ILE A 318 -11.21 -4.48 5.70
CA ILE A 318 -10.93 -3.47 6.71
C ILE A 318 -9.98 -2.42 6.15
N ARG A 319 -10.30 -1.14 6.30
CA ARG A 319 -9.43 -0.05 5.84
C ARG A 319 -9.26 1.11 6.82
N SER A 320 -9.94 1.07 7.95
CA SER A 320 -9.83 2.08 9.00
C SER A 320 -9.74 1.46 10.39
N LEU A 321 -9.19 2.22 11.34
CA LEU A 321 -9.13 1.80 12.74
C LEU A 321 -10.53 1.61 13.34
N ARG A 322 -11.53 2.35 12.86
CA ARG A 322 -12.92 2.21 13.30
C ARG A 322 -13.49 0.83 12.95
N GLU A 323 -13.21 0.31 11.77
CA GLU A 323 -13.60 -1.04 11.40
C GLU A 323 -12.87 -2.08 12.24
N ALA A 324 -11.56 -1.88 12.45
CA ALA A 324 -10.74 -2.79 13.26
C ALA A 324 -11.32 -2.99 14.68
N ILE A 325 -11.80 -1.93 15.32
CA ILE A 325 -12.42 -2.02 16.66
C ILE A 325 -13.82 -2.64 16.66
N HIS A 326 -14.47 -2.75 15.50
CA HIS A 326 -15.77 -3.40 15.33
C HIS A 326 -15.68 -4.88 14.94
N MET A 327 -14.46 -5.41 14.74
CA MET A 327 -14.27 -6.86 14.59
C MET A 327 -14.62 -7.61 15.88
N ASP A 328 -15.01 -8.87 15.77
CA ASP A 328 -15.41 -9.70 16.91
C ASP A 328 -14.25 -10.54 17.47
N GLY A 329 -14.39 -10.97 18.73
CA GLY A 329 -13.49 -11.91 19.37
C GLY A 329 -12.07 -11.39 19.63
N ILE A 330 -11.10 -12.31 19.66
CA ILE A 330 -9.67 -12.01 19.89
C ILE A 330 -9.08 -11.21 18.72
N GLU A 331 -9.70 -11.28 17.56
CA GLU A 331 -9.36 -10.53 16.37
C GLU A 331 -9.53 -9.01 16.56
N LYS A 332 -10.31 -8.62 17.57
CA LYS A 332 -10.50 -7.21 17.93
C LYS A 332 -9.26 -6.56 18.55
N VAL A 333 -8.53 -7.24 19.41
CA VAL A 333 -7.50 -6.61 20.26
C VAL A 333 -6.16 -6.52 19.55
N ALA A 334 -5.64 -7.61 19.05
CA ALA A 334 -4.31 -7.63 18.43
C ALA A 334 -4.31 -6.98 17.03
N PRO A 335 -5.26 -7.29 16.12
CA PRO A 335 -5.35 -6.62 14.82
C PRO A 335 -5.58 -5.13 14.93
N SER A 336 -6.45 -4.63 15.83
CA SER A 336 -6.72 -3.19 15.94
C SER A 336 -5.47 -2.39 16.29
N TRP A 337 -4.64 -2.90 17.21
CA TRP A 337 -3.41 -2.21 17.57
C TRP A 337 -2.37 -2.25 16.44
N LEU A 338 -2.15 -3.43 15.84
CA LEU A 338 -1.25 -3.59 14.69
C LEU A 338 -1.72 -2.76 13.51
N PHE A 339 -3.01 -2.82 13.19
CA PHE A 339 -3.61 -2.03 12.12
C PHE A 339 -3.45 -0.52 12.35
N GLY A 340 -3.58 -0.04 13.59
CA GLY A 340 -3.32 1.35 13.93
C GLY A 340 -1.87 1.77 13.64
N LEU A 341 -0.90 0.89 13.91
CA LEU A 341 0.52 1.14 13.59
C LEU A 341 0.79 1.08 12.08
N VAL A 342 0.19 0.12 11.37
CA VAL A 342 0.27 0.05 9.89
C VAL A 342 -0.31 1.33 9.28
N THR A 343 -1.50 1.75 9.72
CA THR A 343 -2.13 2.99 9.26
C THR A 343 -1.25 4.23 9.52
N ALA A 344 -0.65 4.33 10.70
CA ALA A 344 0.27 5.42 11.02
C ALA A 344 1.53 5.40 10.15
N GLY A 345 2.09 4.23 9.89
CA GLY A 345 3.21 4.05 8.97
C GLY A 345 2.83 4.42 7.54
N THR A 346 1.68 3.93 7.06
CA THR A 346 1.15 4.23 5.72
C THR A 346 0.92 5.73 5.53
N THR A 347 0.40 6.44 6.55
CA THR A 347 0.25 7.90 6.53
C THR A 347 1.59 8.62 6.27
N VAL A 348 2.67 8.12 6.87
CA VAL A 348 4.01 8.71 6.68
C VAL A 348 4.57 8.36 5.31
N PHE A 349 4.52 7.08 4.91
CA PHE A 349 5.13 6.62 3.66
C PHE A 349 4.36 7.08 2.41
N ALA A 350 3.02 7.11 2.45
CA ALA A 350 2.20 7.62 1.35
C ALA A 350 2.01 9.15 1.36
N SER A 351 2.48 9.86 2.39
CA SER A 351 2.20 11.30 2.60
C SER A 351 0.70 11.64 2.52
N ASP A 352 -0.16 10.74 2.98
CA ASP A 352 -1.62 10.85 2.86
C ASP A 352 -2.33 10.45 4.15
N LEU A 353 -3.57 10.88 4.29
CA LEU A 353 -4.42 10.53 5.42
C LEU A 353 -5.24 9.26 5.12
N PRO A 354 -5.54 8.45 6.14
CA PRO A 354 -6.38 7.28 5.95
C PRO A 354 -7.77 7.69 5.46
N PRO A 355 -8.37 6.89 4.56
CA PRO A 355 -9.72 7.15 4.07
C PRO A 355 -10.76 7.03 5.19
N PRO A 356 -11.97 7.61 5.01
CA PRO A 356 -13.07 7.45 5.95
C PRO A 356 -13.47 5.97 6.16
N SER A 357 -14.13 5.70 7.27
CA SER A 357 -14.66 4.37 7.59
C SER A 357 -15.77 3.95 6.62
N LEU A 358 -15.71 2.72 6.10
CA LEU A 358 -16.77 2.17 5.28
C LEU A 358 -18.08 1.97 6.04
N ILE A 359 -18.04 1.77 7.38
CA ILE A 359 -19.25 1.68 8.20
C ILE A 359 -19.99 3.01 8.15
N ASP A 360 -19.29 4.13 8.27
CA ASP A 360 -19.88 5.46 8.20
C ASP A 360 -20.38 5.78 6.78
N LEU A 361 -19.51 5.58 5.78
CA LEU A 361 -19.84 5.82 4.38
C LEU A 361 -21.03 4.98 3.89
N SER A 362 -21.13 3.71 4.31
CA SER A 362 -22.25 2.86 3.92
C SER A 362 -23.60 3.44 4.34
N SER A 363 -23.65 4.19 5.46
CA SER A 363 -24.89 4.85 5.90
C SER A 363 -25.32 6.03 5.02
N GLU A 364 -24.40 6.54 4.20
CA GLU A 364 -24.63 7.67 3.28
C GLU A 364 -25.02 7.22 1.87
N ILE A 365 -24.84 5.91 1.54
CA ILE A 365 -25.18 5.37 0.22
C ILE A 365 -26.70 5.28 0.06
N THR A 366 -27.21 5.92 -0.96
CA THR A 366 -28.64 5.93 -1.33
C THR A 366 -28.94 5.03 -2.53
N GLU A 367 -27.96 4.78 -3.38
CA GLU A 367 -28.08 3.94 -4.56
C GLU A 367 -28.17 2.44 -4.20
N PRO A 368 -28.75 1.61 -5.10
CA PRO A 368 -28.79 0.18 -4.91
C PRO A 368 -27.39 -0.43 -4.78
N VAL A 369 -27.17 -1.24 -3.74
CA VAL A 369 -25.91 -1.95 -3.51
C VAL A 369 -26.13 -3.45 -3.32
N LEU A 370 -25.35 -4.25 -4.06
CA LEU A 370 -25.19 -5.69 -3.80
C LEU A 370 -23.87 -5.93 -3.05
N PHE A 371 -23.98 -6.36 -1.80
CA PHE A 371 -22.86 -6.76 -0.97
C PHE A 371 -22.60 -8.26 -1.12
N ILE A 372 -21.39 -8.64 -1.51
CA ILE A 372 -20.98 -10.04 -1.65
C ILE A 372 -19.86 -10.33 -0.64
N HIS A 373 -20.07 -11.34 0.16
CA HIS A 373 -19.19 -11.80 1.23
C HIS A 373 -18.79 -13.24 1.01
N ALA A 374 -17.49 -13.55 1.05
CA ALA A 374 -17.00 -14.91 0.93
C ALA A 374 -17.33 -15.75 2.18
N THR A 375 -17.72 -17.01 1.98
CA THR A 375 -18.01 -17.94 3.07
C THR A 375 -17.14 -19.21 2.93
N PRO A 376 -16.17 -19.46 3.84
CA PRO A 376 -15.81 -18.62 4.99
C PRO A 376 -15.08 -17.33 4.57
N GLY A 377 -15.43 -16.20 5.18
CA GLY A 377 -14.75 -14.92 4.99
C GLY A 377 -13.34 -14.92 5.60
N GLN A 378 -12.47 -14.05 5.12
CA GLN A 378 -11.11 -13.88 5.64
C GLN A 378 -10.94 -12.46 6.22
N GLY A 379 -10.37 -12.37 7.42
CA GLY A 379 -10.02 -11.09 8.05
C GLY A 379 -11.17 -10.08 8.08
N GLY A 380 -10.92 -8.87 7.59
CA GLY A 380 -11.89 -7.78 7.57
C GLY A 380 -13.15 -7.99 6.72
N GLU A 381 -13.17 -8.98 5.85
CA GLU A 381 -14.32 -9.33 5.02
C GLU A 381 -15.58 -9.69 5.83
N THR A 382 -15.39 -10.15 7.07
CA THR A 382 -16.50 -10.40 8.02
C THR A 382 -17.28 -9.13 8.36
N LEU A 383 -16.74 -7.94 8.08
CA LEU A 383 -17.41 -6.65 8.26
C LEU A 383 -18.41 -6.31 7.14
N THR A 384 -18.41 -7.05 6.03
CA THR A 384 -19.37 -6.82 4.92
C THR A 384 -20.83 -6.83 5.40
N GLU A 385 -21.17 -7.68 6.38
CA GLU A 385 -22.50 -7.69 6.99
C GLU A 385 -22.80 -6.37 7.71
N LYS A 386 -21.83 -5.76 8.40
CA LYS A 386 -21.98 -4.46 9.06
C LYS A 386 -22.13 -3.32 8.06
N TYR A 387 -21.42 -3.39 6.93
CA TYR A 387 -21.62 -2.43 5.84
C TYR A 387 -23.01 -2.54 5.24
N TYR A 388 -23.47 -3.78 5.01
CA TYR A 388 -24.85 -4.03 4.58
C TYR A 388 -25.86 -3.51 5.59
N GLU A 389 -25.70 -3.78 6.88
CA GLU A 389 -26.61 -3.28 7.93
C GLU A 389 -26.66 -1.76 7.98
N ALA A 390 -25.50 -1.08 7.84
CA ALA A 390 -25.39 0.38 7.87
C ALA A 390 -26.01 1.07 6.65
N ALA A 391 -25.96 0.46 5.47
CA ALA A 391 -26.51 1.04 4.24
C ALA A 391 -28.02 1.34 4.37
N THR A 392 -28.42 2.52 3.91
CA THR A 392 -29.81 3.03 4.03
C THR A 392 -30.63 2.88 2.76
N GLY A 393 -29.96 2.81 1.59
CA GLY A 393 -30.59 2.64 0.29
C GLY A 393 -31.09 1.21 0.04
N GLN A 394 -31.52 0.95 -1.20
CA GLN A 394 -31.86 -0.41 -1.64
C GLN A 394 -30.61 -1.29 -1.56
N LYS A 395 -30.70 -2.43 -0.88
CA LYS A 395 -29.56 -3.30 -0.63
C LYS A 395 -29.87 -4.77 -0.75
N GLU A 396 -28.92 -5.51 -1.29
CA GLU A 396 -28.94 -6.98 -1.37
C GLU A 396 -27.68 -7.54 -0.71
N TYR A 397 -27.80 -8.73 -0.11
CA TYR A 397 -26.68 -9.40 0.55
C TYR A 397 -26.54 -10.83 0.06
N TRP A 398 -25.33 -11.23 -0.31
CA TRP A 398 -25.05 -12.58 -0.75
C TRP A 398 -23.82 -13.16 -0.04
N PRO A 399 -24.03 -14.11 0.91
CA PRO A 399 -22.95 -14.93 1.42
C PRO A 399 -22.58 -15.96 0.35
N ALA A 400 -21.56 -15.64 -0.44
CA ALA A 400 -21.13 -16.45 -1.58
C ALA A 400 -20.18 -17.56 -1.14
N PRO A 401 -20.24 -18.75 -1.75
CA PRO A 401 -19.22 -19.78 -1.52
C PRO A 401 -17.89 -19.38 -2.16
N GLY A 402 -16.80 -19.91 -1.63
CA GLY A 402 -15.45 -19.67 -2.14
C GLY A 402 -14.59 -18.87 -1.18
N GLY A 403 -13.34 -18.64 -1.57
CA GLY A 403 -12.42 -17.77 -0.83
C GLY A 403 -12.61 -16.30 -1.20
N HIS A 404 -11.74 -15.46 -0.69
CA HIS A 404 -11.71 -14.01 -0.98
C HIS A 404 -11.82 -13.71 -2.47
N THR A 405 -12.83 -12.93 -2.87
CA THR A 405 -13.18 -12.62 -4.28
C THR A 405 -13.34 -13.85 -5.19
N GLY A 406 -13.65 -15.00 -4.62
CA GLY A 406 -13.77 -16.27 -5.31
C GLY A 406 -15.20 -16.68 -5.71
N ALA A 407 -16.19 -15.82 -5.51
CA ALA A 407 -17.60 -16.13 -5.76
C ALA A 407 -17.88 -16.56 -7.22
N PHE A 408 -17.23 -15.88 -8.18
CA PHE A 408 -17.34 -16.25 -9.60
C PHE A 408 -16.85 -17.67 -9.89
N ASP A 409 -15.69 -18.06 -9.34
CA ASP A 409 -15.10 -19.37 -9.60
C ASP A 409 -15.83 -20.51 -8.86
N ALA A 410 -16.34 -20.24 -7.67
CA ALA A 410 -17.05 -21.22 -6.85
C ALA A 410 -18.49 -21.46 -7.30
N ALA A 411 -19.18 -20.43 -7.80
CA ALA A 411 -20.58 -20.52 -8.19
C ALA A 411 -20.89 -19.67 -9.45
N PRO A 412 -20.30 -19.97 -10.62
CA PRO A 412 -20.34 -19.11 -11.80
C PRO A 412 -21.75 -18.79 -12.29
N ARG A 413 -22.67 -19.78 -12.32
CA ARG A 413 -24.06 -19.57 -12.74
C ARG A 413 -24.86 -18.69 -11.77
N GLU A 414 -24.61 -18.85 -10.48
CA GLU A 414 -25.28 -18.06 -9.47
C GLU A 414 -24.72 -16.62 -9.44
N TYR A 415 -23.42 -16.47 -9.64
CA TYR A 415 -22.78 -15.18 -9.79
C TYR A 415 -23.37 -14.41 -10.97
N GLU A 416 -23.42 -15.03 -12.16
CA GLU A 416 -24.04 -14.48 -13.36
C GLU A 416 -25.48 -14.04 -13.09
N ARG A 417 -26.32 -14.93 -12.59
CA ARG A 417 -27.73 -14.64 -12.29
C ARG A 417 -27.89 -13.45 -11.34
N ARG A 418 -27.05 -13.34 -10.31
CA ARG A 418 -27.15 -12.27 -9.31
C ARG A 418 -26.64 -10.94 -9.83
N ILE A 419 -25.45 -10.94 -10.44
CA ILE A 419 -24.83 -9.70 -10.94
C ILE A 419 -25.62 -9.14 -12.11
N VAL A 420 -25.93 -9.97 -13.10
CA VAL A 420 -26.69 -9.53 -14.27
C VAL A 420 -28.09 -9.09 -13.86
N GLY A 421 -28.82 -9.92 -13.08
CA GLY A 421 -30.16 -9.57 -12.61
C GLY A 421 -30.18 -8.31 -11.72
N PHE A 422 -29.12 -8.05 -10.95
CA PHE A 422 -29.01 -6.81 -10.17
C PHE A 422 -28.85 -5.59 -11.09
N PHE A 423 -27.97 -5.65 -12.08
CA PHE A 423 -27.79 -4.55 -13.03
C PHE A 423 -28.98 -4.38 -13.97
N ASP A 424 -29.62 -5.48 -14.41
CA ASP A 424 -30.83 -5.40 -15.25
C ASP A 424 -31.93 -4.61 -14.53
N ARG A 425 -32.22 -4.93 -13.29
CA ARG A 425 -33.26 -4.23 -12.51
C ARG A 425 -32.92 -2.75 -12.28
N ASN A 426 -31.68 -2.45 -11.99
CA ASN A 426 -31.30 -1.11 -11.53
C ASN A 426 -30.77 -0.18 -12.64
N LEU A 427 -30.28 -0.72 -13.75
CA LEU A 427 -29.76 0.07 -14.88
C LEU A 427 -30.67 0.02 -16.10
N LEU A 428 -31.37 -1.12 -16.35
CA LEU A 428 -32.20 -1.29 -17.54
C LEU A 428 -33.71 -1.20 -17.24
N GLY A 429 -34.10 -1.42 -15.97
CA GLY A 429 -35.51 -1.39 -15.54
C GLY A 429 -36.29 -2.64 -15.99
N SER A 430 -35.59 -3.76 -16.13
CA SER A 430 -36.15 -5.03 -16.63
C SER A 430 -36.11 -6.15 -15.57
#